data_edd083711fcb2c6cc71225cdfa78b336
#
_entry.id   edd083711fcb2c6cc71225cdfa78b336
#
_cell.length_a   1.000
_cell.length_b   1.000
_cell.length_c   1.000
_cell.angle_alpha   90.00
_cell.angle_beta   90.00
_cell.angle_gamma   90.00
#
_symmetry.space_group_name_H-M   'P 1'
#
loop_
_entity.id
_entity.type
_entity.pdbx_description
1 polymer ?
#
loop_
_entity_poly.entity_id
_entity_poly.type
_entity_poly.pdbx_seq_one_letter_code
_entity_poly.pdbx_strand_id
1 'polypeptide(L)'
;MEKCCIFAANLIKMNRNYRINLRREPEGGYTVFVPSLPGCITYGETVDEAIEMAKEAIGLYIEELEDRGEPVPDDSNTLEYSLNLATA
;
A
#
# COMPACT_ATOMS: atom_id res chain seq x y z
N MET A 1 15.87 -12.04 -19.64
CA MET A 1 16.29 -11.23 -20.20
C MET A 1 15.52 -10.02 -20.06
N GLU A 2 14.44 -9.87 -20.62
CA GLU A 2 13.73 -8.78 -20.38
C GLU A 2 13.46 -8.65 -18.95
N LYS A 3 13.43 -9.72 -18.25
CA LYS A 3 13.21 -9.72 -16.86
C LYS A 3 14.26 -8.93 -16.16
N CYS A 4 15.48 -9.03 -16.53
CA CYS A 4 16.54 -8.30 -15.92
C CYS A 4 16.42 -6.82 -16.19
N CYS A 5 16.09 -6.46 -17.39
CA CYS A 5 15.94 -5.07 -17.73
C CYS A 5 14.80 -4.47 -16.98
N ILE A 6 13.71 -5.17 -16.91
CA ILE A 6 12.57 -4.69 -16.19
C ILE A 6 12.90 -4.55 -14.73
N PHE A 7 13.64 -5.48 -14.20
CA PHE A 7 14.02 -5.43 -12.81
C PHE A 7 14.85 -4.18 -12.52
N ALA A 8 15.80 -3.88 -13.37
CA ALA A 8 16.62 -2.70 -13.17
C ALA A 8 15.76 -1.44 -13.25
N ALA A 9 14.88 -1.38 -14.21
CA ALA A 9 14.00 -0.25 -14.35
C ALA A 9 13.10 -0.14 -13.14
N ASN A 10 12.65 -1.26 -12.64
CA ASN A 10 11.78 -1.26 -11.50
C ASN A 10 12.48 -0.77 -10.26
N LEU A 11 13.73 -1.08 -10.10
CA LEU A 11 14.45 -0.58 -8.96
C LEU A 11 14.42 0.93 -8.91
N ILE A 12 14.55 1.57 -10.05
CA ILE A 12 14.49 3.00 -10.12
C ILE A 12 13.09 3.48 -9.86
N LYS A 13 12.11 2.80 -10.44
CA LYS A 13 10.74 3.21 -10.29
C LYS A 13 10.13 2.78 -9.00
N MET A 14 10.75 1.85 -8.34
CA MET A 14 10.17 1.32 -7.12
C MET A 14 10.18 2.29 -6.00
N ASN A 15 10.78 3.42 -6.19
CA ASN A 15 10.80 4.39 -5.13
C ASN A 15 9.46 5.09 -5.07
N ARG A 16 8.44 4.34 -4.73
CA ARG A 16 7.10 4.86 -4.60
C ARG A 16 6.72 4.86 -3.14
N ASN A 17 6.05 5.91 -2.73
CA ASN A 17 5.60 6.02 -1.37
C ASN A 17 4.11 5.83 -1.33
N TYR A 18 3.66 4.95 -0.45
CA TYR A 18 2.24 4.75 -0.25
C TYR A 18 1.94 4.89 1.23
N ARG A 19 0.91 5.66 1.53
CA ARG A 19 0.46 5.77 2.88
C ARG A 19 -0.42 4.59 3.19
N ILE A 20 -0.23 4.00 4.34
CA ILE A 20 -1.06 2.89 4.76
C ILE A 20 -1.66 3.26 6.11
N ASN A 21 -2.88 2.79 6.33
CA ASN A 21 -3.57 3.01 7.58
C ASN A 21 -3.72 1.68 8.27
N LEU A 22 -3.29 1.61 9.53
CA LEU A 22 -3.43 0.40 10.31
C LEU A 22 -4.52 0.61 11.33
N ARG A 23 -5.44 -0.33 11.40
CA ARG A 23 -6.50 -0.26 12.38
C ARG A 23 -6.38 -1.44 13.31
N ARG A 24 -6.34 -1.14 14.59
CA ARG A 24 -6.27 -2.19 15.58
C ARG A 24 -7.63 -2.84 15.71
N GLU A 25 -7.64 -4.15 15.62
CA GLU A 25 -8.90 -4.87 15.70
C GLU A 25 -9.18 -5.29 17.13
N PRO A 26 -10.44 -5.30 17.55
CA PRO A 26 -10.77 -5.67 18.93
C PRO A 26 -10.33 -7.08 19.29
N GLU A 27 -10.30 -7.98 18.31
CA GLU A 27 -9.91 -9.35 18.58
C GLU A 27 -8.41 -9.55 18.54
N GLY A 28 -7.67 -8.51 18.25
CA GLY A 28 -6.23 -8.61 18.13
C GLY A 28 -5.82 -8.48 16.68
N GLY A 29 -4.60 -8.04 16.47
CA GLY A 29 -4.10 -7.86 15.13
C GLY A 29 -4.46 -6.51 14.56
N TYR A 30 -4.00 -6.28 13.33
CA TYR A 30 -4.17 -5.00 12.66
C TYR A 30 -4.61 -5.20 11.23
N THR A 31 -5.61 -4.44 10.82
CA THR A 31 -6.05 -4.41 9.44
C THR A 31 -5.39 -3.23 8.76
N VAL A 32 -4.85 -3.46 7.59
CA VAL A 32 -4.13 -2.42 6.84
C VAL A 32 -4.93 -2.04 5.62
N PHE A 33 -5.07 -0.73 5.44
CA PHE A 33 -5.74 -0.18 4.26
C PHE A 33 -4.75 0.66 3.49
N VAL A 34 -4.78 0.55 2.18
CA VAL A 34 -3.94 1.39 1.32
C VAL A 34 -4.88 2.29 0.53
N PRO A 35 -5.03 3.54 0.94
CA PRO A 35 -6.05 4.40 0.32
C PRO A 35 -5.87 4.62 -1.17
N SER A 36 -4.63 4.70 -1.64
CA SER A 36 -4.39 4.95 -3.05
C SER A 36 -4.63 3.75 -3.93
N LEU A 37 -4.74 2.56 -3.33
CA LEU A 37 -5.00 1.33 -4.08
C LEU A 37 -6.31 0.75 -3.59
N PRO A 38 -7.41 1.09 -4.26
CA PRO A 38 -8.72 0.64 -3.78
C PRO A 38 -8.80 -0.88 -3.68
N GLY A 39 -9.33 -1.36 -2.59
CA GLY A 39 -9.44 -2.79 -2.39
C GLY A 39 -8.19 -3.47 -1.88
N CYS A 40 -7.11 -2.73 -1.72
CA CYS A 40 -5.88 -3.31 -1.20
C CYS A 40 -5.93 -3.30 0.32
N ILE A 41 -6.40 -4.40 0.89
CA ILE A 41 -6.57 -4.54 2.33
C ILE A 41 -5.85 -5.80 2.74
N THR A 42 -5.11 -5.71 3.84
CA THR A 42 -4.41 -6.87 4.34
C THR A 42 -4.44 -6.88 5.86
N TYR A 43 -3.84 -7.87 6.46
CA TYR A 43 -3.95 -8.07 7.90
C TYR A 43 -2.63 -8.61 8.44
N GLY A 44 -2.31 -8.25 9.65
CA GLY A 44 -1.15 -8.78 10.35
C GLY A 44 -1.42 -8.85 11.83
N GLU A 45 -0.76 -9.80 12.50
CA GLU A 45 -0.95 -9.97 13.93
C GLU A 45 -0.26 -8.87 14.72
N THR A 46 0.84 -8.37 14.21
CA THR A 46 1.57 -7.29 14.86
C THR A 46 1.74 -6.17 13.86
N VAL A 47 2.18 -5.01 14.34
CA VAL A 47 2.42 -3.90 13.44
C VAL A 47 3.48 -4.26 12.42
N ASP A 48 4.55 -4.89 12.87
CA ASP A 48 5.62 -5.27 11.94
C ASP A 48 5.13 -6.24 10.89
N GLU A 49 4.36 -7.22 11.29
CA GLU A 49 3.83 -8.18 10.35
C GLU A 49 2.84 -7.52 9.41
N ALA A 50 2.02 -6.62 9.93
CA ALA A 50 1.06 -5.92 9.10
C ALA A 50 1.76 -5.11 8.02
N ILE A 51 2.88 -4.47 8.37
CA ILE A 51 3.64 -3.69 7.41
C ILE A 51 4.23 -4.59 6.34
N GLU A 52 4.74 -5.75 6.73
CA GLU A 52 5.30 -6.69 5.76
C GLU A 52 4.22 -7.21 4.82
N MET A 53 3.05 -7.52 5.37
CA MET A 53 1.95 -7.97 4.54
C MET A 53 1.50 -6.88 3.59
N ALA A 54 1.54 -5.62 4.05
CA ALA A 54 1.17 -4.51 3.20
C ALA A 54 2.14 -4.36 2.04
N LYS A 55 3.42 -4.52 2.31
CA LYS A 55 4.42 -4.43 1.25
C LYS A 55 4.14 -5.48 0.18
N GLU A 56 3.85 -6.68 0.60
CA GLU A 56 3.59 -7.75 -0.33
C GLU A 56 2.32 -7.49 -1.11
N ALA A 57 1.27 -7.05 -0.43
CA ALA A 57 0.00 -6.81 -1.09
C ALA A 57 0.11 -5.67 -2.10
N ILE A 58 0.82 -4.61 -1.74
CA ILE A 58 1.01 -3.49 -2.65
C ILE A 58 1.80 -3.94 -3.87
N GLY A 59 2.84 -4.72 -3.66
CA GLY A 59 3.63 -5.21 -4.78
C GLY A 59 2.81 -6.03 -5.76
N LEU A 60 1.98 -6.91 -5.23
CA LEU A 60 1.14 -7.72 -6.10
C LEU A 60 0.09 -6.89 -6.82
N TYR A 61 -0.46 -5.91 -6.12
CA TYR A 61 -1.47 -5.04 -6.71
C TYR A 61 -0.87 -4.27 -7.89
N ILE A 62 0.31 -3.72 -7.69
CA ILE A 62 0.98 -2.96 -8.74
C ILE A 62 1.32 -3.87 -9.92
N GLU A 63 1.80 -5.06 -9.60
CA GLU A 63 2.16 -6.00 -10.64
C GLU A 63 0.96 -6.34 -11.52
N GLU A 64 -0.18 -6.52 -10.91
CA GLU A 64 -1.37 -6.83 -11.68
C GLU A 64 -1.82 -5.66 -12.54
N LEU A 65 -1.71 -4.45 -12.01
CA LEU A 65 -2.06 -3.28 -12.80
C LEU A 65 -1.16 -3.15 -14.02
N GLU A 66 0.13 -3.39 -13.83
CA GLU A 66 1.06 -3.30 -14.92
C GLU A 66 0.79 -4.39 -15.96
N ASP A 67 0.39 -5.56 -15.50
CA ASP A 67 0.05 -6.63 -16.40
C ASP A 67 -1.12 -6.28 -17.29
N ARG A 68 -2.08 -5.55 -16.75
CA ARG A 68 -3.23 -5.15 -17.52
C ARG A 68 -2.99 -3.89 -18.32
N GLY A 69 -1.84 -3.28 -18.17
CA GLY A 69 -1.56 -2.02 -18.87
C GLY A 69 -2.30 -0.83 -18.27
N GLU A 70 -2.70 -0.94 -17.02
CA GLU A 70 -3.42 0.14 -16.37
C GLU A 70 -2.46 1.04 -15.62
N PRO A 71 -2.79 2.30 -15.47
CA PRO A 71 -1.91 3.21 -14.74
C PRO A 71 -1.83 2.82 -13.27
N VAL A 72 -0.66 3.02 -12.70
CA VAL A 72 -0.41 2.69 -11.31
C VAL A 72 -0.55 3.96 -10.49
N PRO A 73 -1.54 4.03 -9.59
CA PRO A 73 -1.71 5.23 -8.77
C PRO A 73 -0.58 5.36 -7.77
N ASP A 74 -0.37 6.56 -7.29
CA ASP A 74 0.59 6.77 -6.22
C ASP A 74 0.00 7.80 -5.26
N ASP A 75 0.77 8.14 -4.24
CA ASP A 75 0.30 9.03 -3.20
C ASP A 75 0.67 10.47 -3.41
N SER A 76 1.19 10.81 -4.58
CA SER A 76 1.72 12.15 -4.76
C SER A 76 0.66 13.22 -4.59
N ASN A 77 -0.58 12.91 -4.91
CA ASN A 77 -1.66 13.88 -4.76
C ASN A 77 -2.57 13.62 -3.58
N THR A 78 -2.17 12.72 -2.70
CA THR A 78 -2.99 12.38 -1.55
C THR A 78 -2.42 13.02 -0.30
N LEU A 79 -3.27 13.75 0.39
CA LEU A 79 -2.88 14.39 1.63
C LEU A 79 -3.63 13.76 2.78
N GLU A 80 -2.91 13.51 3.85
CA GLU A 80 -3.52 12.97 5.06
C GLU A 80 -3.65 14.08 6.07
N TYR A 81 -4.82 14.23 6.63
CA TYR A 81 -5.04 15.29 7.59
C TYR A 81 -5.88 14.77 8.74
N SER A 82 -5.41 15.05 9.92
CA SER A 82 -6.12 14.64 11.12
C SER A 82 -6.99 15.80 11.59
N LEU A 83 -8.28 15.57 11.57
CA LEU A 83 -9.21 16.61 11.89
C LEU A 83 -9.80 16.36 13.27
N ASN A 84 -9.68 17.36 14.13
CA ASN A 84 -10.19 17.23 15.48
C ASN A 84 -11.43 18.10 15.61
N LEU A 85 -12.55 17.45 15.85
CA LEU A 85 -13.80 18.18 16.01
C LEU A 85 -14.22 18.15 17.47
N ALA A 86 -14.50 19.33 18.00
CA ALA A 86 -14.99 19.41 19.36
C ALA A 86 -16.50 19.28 19.29
N THR A 87 -17.02 18.21 19.84
CA THR A 87 -18.46 18.01 19.86
C THR A 87 -18.94 18.04 21.29
N ALA A 88 -20.07 18.60 21.51
CA ALA A 88 -20.64 18.70 22.85
C ALA A 88 -21.35 17.43 23.27
#